data_bfb47a34020e64c815336f0fcf723b09
#
_entry.id   bfb47a34020e64c815336f0fcf723b09
#
_cell.length_a   1.000
_cell.length_b   1.000
_cell.length_c   1.000
_cell.angle_alpha   90.00
_cell.angle_beta   90.00
_cell.angle_gamma   90.00
#
_symmetry.space_group_name_H-M   'P 1'
#
loop_
_entity.id
_entity.type
_entity.pdbx_description
1 polymer ?
#
loop_
_entity_poly.entity_id
_entity_poly.type
_entity_poly.pdbx_seq_one_letter_code
_entity_poly.pdbx_strand_id
1 'polypeptide(L)'
;MLILSILPGFLFLSIYLQQDIRIQASDWLNQNIDSTATIFSEAGNVVNIPLNSSINTINFDFYNLDSDPDLQEQLPQHILNSDYILVPSRRMFKNQANSNFPSSYRYYQALANGSLGFNQIKLFSVFPYFINQENAEETFTVFDHPIIRLYQKTTSHDLNYYQSLLSGD
;
A
#
# COMPACT_ATOMS: atom_id res chain seq x y z
N MET A 1 20.92 26.94 -24.30
CA MET A 1 21.14 25.58 -23.77
C MET A 1 21.17 25.53 -22.24
N LEU A 2 21.73 26.48 -21.52
CA LEU A 2 21.80 26.50 -20.03
C LEU A 2 20.42 26.38 -19.33
N ILE A 3 19.39 27.06 -19.81
CA ILE A 3 18.05 27.06 -19.19
C ILE A 3 17.38 25.67 -19.23
N LEU A 4 17.57 24.90 -20.31
CA LEU A 4 17.02 23.55 -20.44
C LEU A 4 17.69 22.56 -19.48
N SER A 5 18.95 22.76 -19.10
CA SER A 5 19.68 21.89 -18.19
C SER A 5 19.29 22.10 -16.72
N ILE A 6 18.73 23.27 -16.40
CA ILE A 6 18.30 23.64 -15.04
C ILE A 6 16.88 23.15 -14.74
N LEU A 7 16.05 22.98 -15.78
CA LEU A 7 14.64 22.57 -15.63
C LEU A 7 14.43 21.29 -14.85
N PRO A 8 15.18 20.18 -15.07
CA PRO A 8 15.05 18.96 -14.26
C PRO A 8 15.35 19.19 -12.78
N GLY A 9 16.33 20.05 -12.46
CA GLY A 9 16.68 20.41 -11.08
C GLY A 9 15.54 21.17 -10.38
N PHE A 10 14.88 22.11 -11.05
CA PHE A 10 13.71 22.79 -10.50
C PHE A 10 12.52 21.87 -10.32
N LEU A 11 12.26 20.96 -11.26
CA LEU A 11 11.21 19.95 -11.13
C LEU A 11 11.48 19.01 -9.94
N PHE A 12 12.72 18.61 -9.73
CA PHE A 12 13.11 17.81 -8.58
C PHE A 12 12.96 18.59 -7.26
N LEU A 13 13.41 19.83 -7.23
CA LEU A 13 13.27 20.70 -6.05
C LEU A 13 11.81 20.93 -5.68
N SER A 14 10.92 21.06 -6.67
CA SER A 14 9.49 21.29 -6.43
C SER A 14 8.81 20.18 -5.63
N ILE A 15 9.35 18.95 -5.65
CA ILE A 15 8.84 17.81 -4.85
C ILE A 15 9.01 18.12 -3.35
N TYR A 16 10.16 18.65 -2.96
CA TYR A 16 10.46 18.98 -1.56
C TYR A 16 9.78 20.24 -1.05
N LEU A 17 9.13 21.02 -1.93
CA LEU A 17 8.29 22.15 -1.54
C LEU A 17 6.85 21.73 -1.21
N GLN A 18 6.47 20.50 -1.49
CA GLN A 18 5.16 19.95 -1.17
C GLN A 18 5.17 19.40 0.27
N GLN A 19 3.98 19.33 0.87
CA GLN A 19 3.79 18.61 2.12
C GLN A 19 4.16 17.12 1.92
N ASP A 20 4.76 16.50 2.94
CA ASP A 20 5.10 15.07 2.92
C ASP A 20 3.87 14.24 2.51
N ILE A 21 4.07 13.32 1.56
CA ILE A 21 2.98 12.53 0.99
C ILE A 21 2.26 11.66 2.02
N ARG A 22 2.95 11.27 3.10
CA ARG A 22 2.35 10.51 4.22
C ARG A 22 1.39 11.38 5.01
N ILE A 23 1.72 12.66 5.18
CA ILE A 23 0.82 13.62 5.84
C ILE A 23 -0.37 13.95 4.95
N GLN A 24 -0.15 14.14 3.64
CA GLN A 24 -1.26 14.32 2.68
C GLN A 24 -2.22 13.12 2.70
N ALA A 25 -1.67 11.89 2.71
CA ALA A 25 -2.47 10.67 2.80
C ALA A 25 -3.22 10.60 4.15
N SER A 26 -2.53 10.90 5.26
CA SER A 26 -3.11 10.94 6.59
C SER A 26 -4.28 11.93 6.68
N ASP A 27 -4.09 13.17 6.23
CA ASP A 27 -5.10 14.21 6.25
C ASP A 27 -6.33 13.79 5.45
N TRP A 28 -6.10 13.22 4.26
CA TRP A 28 -7.18 12.74 3.41
C TRP A 28 -7.94 11.57 4.04
N LEU A 29 -7.21 10.57 4.58
CA LEU A 29 -7.82 9.40 5.25
C LEU A 29 -8.67 9.83 6.44
N ASN A 30 -8.13 10.69 7.29
CA ASN A 30 -8.83 11.20 8.47
C ASN A 30 -10.08 12.02 8.14
N GLN A 31 -10.17 12.61 6.95
CA GLN A 31 -11.32 13.41 6.50
C GLN A 31 -12.36 12.60 5.72
N ASN A 32 -11.97 11.51 5.06
CA ASN A 32 -12.81 10.82 4.08
C ASN A 32 -13.17 9.37 4.48
N ILE A 33 -12.48 8.80 5.47
CA ILE A 33 -12.77 7.46 5.97
C ILE A 33 -13.60 7.57 7.25
N ASP A 34 -14.65 6.74 7.34
CA ASP A 34 -15.47 6.67 8.54
C ASP A 34 -14.65 6.15 9.72
N SER A 35 -14.83 6.74 10.90
CA SER A 35 -14.11 6.35 12.12
C SER A 35 -14.44 4.92 12.59
N THR A 36 -15.52 4.31 12.09
CA THR A 36 -15.87 2.93 12.37
C THR A 36 -15.26 1.92 11.42
N ALA A 37 -14.66 2.41 10.32
CA ALA A 37 -14.04 1.56 9.31
C ALA A 37 -12.72 0.95 9.80
N THR A 38 -12.41 -0.22 9.28
CA THR A 38 -11.15 -0.92 9.55
C THR A 38 -10.24 -0.83 8.34
N ILE A 39 -9.03 -0.28 8.56
CA ILE A 39 -7.96 -0.21 7.56
C ILE A 39 -6.94 -1.32 7.83
N PHE A 40 -6.76 -2.21 6.86
CA PHE A 40 -5.66 -3.17 6.85
C PHE A 40 -4.46 -2.52 6.19
N SER A 41 -3.39 -2.30 6.96
CA SER A 41 -2.19 -1.63 6.50
C SER A 41 -1.01 -2.59 6.42
N GLU A 42 -0.33 -2.57 5.28
CA GLU A 42 0.92 -3.30 5.05
C GLU A 42 2.13 -2.62 5.72
N ALA A 43 1.89 -1.76 6.70
CA ALA A 43 2.90 -0.90 7.30
C ALA A 43 3.90 -1.61 8.22
N GLY A 44 3.69 -2.90 8.53
CA GLY A 44 4.56 -3.63 9.46
C GLY A 44 6.04 -3.36 9.19
N ASN A 45 6.65 -2.52 10.01
CA ASN A 45 8.09 -2.20 10.06
C ASN A 45 8.67 -1.31 8.95
N VAL A 46 7.90 -0.72 8.01
CA VAL A 46 8.51 -0.01 6.86
C VAL A 46 8.15 1.46 6.77
N VAL A 47 6.87 1.77 6.59
CA VAL A 47 6.38 3.15 6.42
C VAL A 47 5.08 3.28 7.18
N ASN A 48 5.05 4.16 8.14
CA ASN A 48 3.84 4.42 8.91
C ASN A 48 3.12 5.67 8.39
N ILE A 49 1.81 5.53 8.15
CA ILE A 49 0.92 6.65 7.85
C ILE A 49 0.22 7.01 9.15
N PRO A 50 0.42 8.22 9.70
CA PRO A 50 -0.19 8.62 10.96
C PRO A 50 -1.71 8.76 10.77
N LEU A 51 -2.49 7.90 11.41
CA LEU A 51 -3.95 7.93 11.38
C LEU A 51 -4.51 8.35 12.74
N ASN A 52 -5.71 8.94 12.72
CA ASN A 52 -6.43 9.26 13.95
C ASN A 52 -6.69 7.98 14.76
N SER A 53 -6.56 8.05 16.07
CA SER A 53 -6.81 6.93 16.99
C SER A 53 -8.26 6.40 16.95
N SER A 54 -9.18 7.15 16.33
CA SER A 54 -10.56 6.73 16.11
C SER A 54 -10.72 5.73 14.96
N ILE A 55 -9.77 5.68 14.01
CA ILE A 55 -9.81 4.74 12.88
C ILE A 55 -9.15 3.44 13.32
N ASN A 56 -9.88 2.33 13.21
CA ASN A 56 -9.34 1.02 13.51
C ASN A 56 -8.32 0.61 12.45
N THR A 57 -7.07 0.39 12.85
CA THR A 57 -5.98 0.05 11.91
C THR A 57 -5.32 -1.27 12.32
N ILE A 58 -5.29 -2.21 11.39
CA ILE A 58 -4.57 -3.47 11.52
C ILE A 58 -3.23 -3.29 10.80
N ASN A 59 -2.15 -3.14 11.56
CA ASN A 59 -0.79 -3.10 11.01
C ASN A 59 -0.26 -4.52 10.89
N PHE A 60 -0.14 -5.01 9.66
CA PHE A 60 0.23 -6.40 9.38
C PHE A 60 1.68 -6.50 8.90
N ASP A 61 2.41 -7.47 9.45
CA ASP A 61 3.82 -7.71 9.10
C ASP A 61 3.94 -8.53 7.82
N PHE A 62 3.86 -7.88 6.68
CA PHE A 62 4.07 -8.51 5.38
C PHE A 62 5.51 -8.96 5.15
N TYR A 63 6.47 -8.36 5.87
CA TYR A 63 7.87 -8.71 5.67
C TYR A 63 8.16 -10.17 6.05
N ASN A 64 7.51 -10.65 7.10
CA ASN A 64 7.67 -11.99 7.60
C ASN A 64 6.58 -12.98 7.15
N LEU A 65 5.60 -12.54 6.35
CA LEU A 65 4.44 -13.35 5.94
C LEU A 65 4.81 -14.72 5.39
N ASP A 66 5.78 -14.80 4.49
CA ASP A 66 6.15 -16.06 3.84
C ASP A 66 6.99 -17.00 4.73
N SER A 67 7.56 -16.48 5.82
CA SER A 67 8.36 -17.25 6.78
C SER A 67 7.62 -17.62 8.07
N ASP A 68 6.46 -17.01 8.32
CA ASP A 68 5.69 -17.17 9.54
C ASP A 68 4.30 -17.77 9.24
N PRO A 69 4.07 -19.07 9.62
CA PRO A 69 2.80 -19.75 9.42
C PRO A 69 1.62 -19.06 10.15
N ASP A 70 1.86 -18.44 11.31
CA ASP A 70 0.81 -17.79 12.09
C ASP A 70 0.31 -16.55 11.35
N LEU A 71 1.19 -15.80 10.67
CA LEU A 71 0.81 -14.68 9.82
C LEU A 71 0.02 -15.16 8.60
N GLN A 72 0.40 -16.30 8.00
CA GLN A 72 -0.34 -16.87 6.86
C GLN A 72 -1.75 -17.29 7.27
N GLU A 73 -1.93 -17.86 8.44
CA GLU A 73 -3.25 -18.25 8.98
C GLU A 73 -4.12 -17.04 9.31
N GLN A 74 -3.54 -15.96 9.83
CA GLN A 74 -4.26 -14.75 10.22
C GLN A 74 -4.66 -13.86 9.04
N LEU A 75 -3.92 -13.87 7.94
CA LEU A 75 -4.11 -12.97 6.80
C LEU A 75 -5.55 -13.00 6.22
N PRO A 76 -6.16 -14.18 5.95
CA PRO A 76 -7.54 -14.26 5.45
C PRO A 76 -8.55 -13.58 6.36
N GLN A 77 -8.42 -13.74 7.68
CA GLN A 77 -9.32 -13.14 8.65
C GLN A 77 -9.17 -11.61 8.73
N HIS A 78 -7.94 -11.11 8.62
CA HIS A 78 -7.70 -9.67 8.59
C HIS A 78 -8.29 -9.02 7.33
N ILE A 79 -8.15 -9.67 6.16
CA ILE A 79 -8.76 -9.20 4.91
C ILE A 79 -10.30 -9.23 5.01
N LEU A 80 -10.86 -10.30 5.56
CA LEU A 80 -12.31 -10.43 5.77
C LEU A 80 -12.86 -9.27 6.61
N ASN A 81 -12.16 -8.90 7.67
CA ASN A 81 -12.61 -7.89 8.64
C ASN A 81 -12.28 -6.45 8.25
N SER A 82 -11.61 -6.23 7.12
CA SER A 82 -11.17 -4.90 6.70
C SER A 82 -12.12 -4.30 5.67
N ASP A 83 -12.34 -3.00 5.75
CA ASP A 83 -13.08 -2.21 4.75
C ASP A 83 -12.15 -1.62 3.70
N TYR A 84 -10.91 -1.36 4.10
CA TYR A 84 -9.88 -0.77 3.25
C TYR A 84 -8.56 -1.52 3.38
N ILE A 85 -7.76 -1.49 2.29
CA ILE A 85 -6.36 -1.91 2.29
C ILE A 85 -5.51 -0.69 1.97
N LEU A 86 -4.52 -0.43 2.81
CA LEU A 86 -3.55 0.64 2.64
C LEU A 86 -2.17 0.05 2.32
N VAL A 87 -1.69 0.32 1.12
CA VAL A 87 -0.36 -0.04 0.64
C VAL A 87 0.54 1.19 0.72
N PRO A 88 1.36 1.33 1.78
CA PRO A 88 2.07 2.58 2.08
C PRO A 88 3.30 2.83 1.20
N SER A 89 3.81 1.80 0.52
CA SER A 89 4.93 1.93 -0.42
C SER A 89 5.04 0.72 -1.35
N ARG A 90 5.94 0.80 -2.34
CA ARG A 90 6.22 -0.31 -3.25
C ARG A 90 7.07 -1.43 -2.64
N ARG A 91 7.63 -1.24 -1.45
CA ARG A 91 8.68 -2.13 -0.91
C ARG A 91 8.26 -3.60 -0.92
N MET A 92 7.08 -3.89 -0.40
CA MET A 92 6.64 -5.28 -0.26
C MET A 92 6.33 -5.91 -1.62
N PHE A 93 5.43 -5.32 -2.40
CA PHE A 93 5.05 -5.92 -3.68
C PHE A 93 6.19 -5.96 -4.71
N LYS A 94 7.12 -5.01 -4.66
CA LYS A 94 8.27 -4.99 -5.57
C LYS A 94 9.29 -6.09 -5.23
N ASN A 95 9.47 -6.37 -3.95
CA ASN A 95 10.47 -7.31 -3.46
C ASN A 95 9.89 -8.73 -3.27
N GLN A 96 8.63 -8.86 -2.84
CA GLN A 96 8.04 -10.13 -2.46
C GLN A 96 6.92 -10.64 -3.39
N ALA A 97 6.44 -9.85 -4.36
CA ALA A 97 5.46 -10.35 -5.33
C ALA A 97 6.11 -11.21 -6.43
N ASN A 98 6.77 -12.28 -6.01
CA ASN A 98 7.44 -13.25 -6.89
C ASN A 98 7.39 -14.67 -6.31
N SER A 99 7.79 -15.67 -7.10
CA SER A 99 7.66 -17.09 -6.75
C SER A 99 8.47 -17.54 -5.53
N ASN A 100 9.45 -16.76 -5.06
CA ASN A 100 10.21 -17.06 -3.85
C ASN A 100 9.40 -16.74 -2.57
N PHE A 101 8.32 -15.96 -2.70
CA PHE A 101 7.44 -15.55 -1.62
C PHE A 101 5.99 -15.89 -2.00
N PRO A 102 5.59 -17.16 -1.94
CA PRO A 102 4.34 -17.63 -2.52
C PRO A 102 3.08 -17.02 -1.89
N SER A 103 3.06 -16.74 -0.59
CA SER A 103 1.92 -16.13 0.11
C SER A 103 1.77 -14.65 -0.27
N SER A 104 2.87 -13.90 -0.23
CA SER A 104 2.90 -12.50 -0.69
C SER A 104 2.56 -12.39 -2.17
N TYR A 105 3.10 -13.28 -3.01
CA TYR A 105 2.81 -13.29 -4.43
C TYR A 105 1.32 -13.47 -4.72
N ARG A 106 0.65 -14.47 -4.10
CA ARG A 106 -0.78 -14.71 -4.26
C ARG A 106 -1.62 -13.52 -3.81
N TYR A 107 -1.29 -12.95 -2.66
CA TYR A 107 -1.96 -11.76 -2.15
C TYR A 107 -1.89 -10.59 -3.15
N TYR A 108 -0.69 -10.24 -3.64
CA TYR A 108 -0.55 -9.12 -4.57
C TYR A 108 -1.16 -9.39 -5.94
N GLN A 109 -1.12 -10.63 -6.42
CA GLN A 109 -1.84 -11.02 -7.64
C GLN A 109 -3.35 -10.86 -7.46
N ALA A 110 -3.89 -11.31 -6.34
CA ALA A 110 -5.32 -11.20 -6.04
C ALA A 110 -5.77 -9.74 -5.84
N LEU A 111 -4.92 -8.91 -5.23
CA LEU A 111 -5.18 -7.47 -5.10
C LEU A 111 -5.14 -6.77 -6.45
N ALA A 112 -4.16 -7.08 -7.30
CA ALA A 112 -3.98 -6.45 -8.60
C ALA A 112 -5.06 -6.82 -9.62
N ASN A 113 -5.53 -8.07 -9.62
CA ASN A 113 -6.57 -8.54 -10.54
C ASN A 113 -8.01 -8.36 -9.99
N GLY A 114 -8.16 -7.85 -8.77
CA GLY A 114 -9.45 -7.58 -8.13
C GLY A 114 -10.12 -8.80 -7.48
N SER A 115 -9.54 -10.01 -7.57
CA SER A 115 -10.14 -11.21 -6.96
C SER A 115 -10.14 -11.15 -5.42
N LEU A 116 -9.31 -10.30 -4.82
CA LEU A 116 -9.37 -10.03 -3.39
C LEU A 116 -10.64 -9.26 -2.96
N GLY A 117 -11.41 -8.75 -3.93
CA GLY A 117 -12.65 -7.99 -3.67
C GLY A 117 -12.43 -6.52 -3.32
N PHE A 118 -11.24 -5.99 -3.59
CA PHE A 118 -10.88 -4.59 -3.33
C PHE A 118 -10.49 -3.88 -4.62
N ASN A 119 -10.95 -2.63 -4.77
CA ASN A 119 -10.60 -1.76 -5.89
C ASN A 119 -9.83 -0.54 -5.42
N GLN A 120 -8.80 -0.14 -6.16
CA GLN A 120 -8.05 1.07 -5.86
C GLN A 120 -8.92 2.30 -6.06
N ILE A 121 -9.12 3.08 -4.99
CA ILE A 121 -9.93 4.31 -5.01
C ILE A 121 -9.07 5.57 -4.94
N LYS A 122 -7.86 5.48 -4.40
CA LYS A 122 -6.98 6.64 -4.25
C LYS A 122 -5.51 6.25 -4.42
N LEU A 123 -4.78 7.15 -5.03
CA LEU A 123 -3.34 7.10 -5.16
C LEU A 123 -2.77 8.45 -4.75
N PHE A 124 -1.80 8.44 -3.85
CA PHE A 124 -1.04 9.62 -3.42
C PHE A 124 0.37 9.53 -3.99
N SER A 125 0.78 10.57 -4.71
CA SER A 125 2.09 10.66 -5.35
C SER A 125 2.50 12.13 -5.45
N VAL A 126 3.77 12.41 -5.28
CA VAL A 126 4.33 13.76 -5.43
C VAL A 126 4.68 14.09 -6.88
N PHE A 127 4.80 13.09 -7.73
CA PHE A 127 5.08 13.29 -9.15
C PHE A 127 3.80 13.41 -9.99
N PRO A 128 3.86 14.18 -11.08
CA PRO A 128 2.83 14.15 -12.11
C PRO A 128 2.66 12.73 -12.68
N TYR A 129 1.44 12.38 -13.09
CA TYR A 129 1.08 11.03 -13.58
C TYR A 129 1.93 10.51 -14.76
N PHE A 130 2.56 11.39 -15.53
CA PHE A 130 3.40 11.00 -16.67
C PHE A 130 4.83 10.58 -16.28
N ILE A 131 5.20 10.73 -15.00
CA ILE A 131 6.51 10.27 -14.49
C ILE A 131 6.28 9.00 -13.68
N ASN A 132 6.85 7.88 -14.14
CA ASN A 132 6.81 6.65 -13.38
C ASN A 132 7.82 6.69 -12.23
N GLN A 133 7.37 7.20 -11.10
CA GLN A 133 8.14 7.32 -9.87
C GLN A 133 8.65 5.96 -9.36
N GLU A 134 7.93 4.85 -9.63
CA GLU A 134 8.30 3.52 -9.12
C GLU A 134 9.58 2.95 -9.74
N ASN A 135 10.06 3.52 -10.83
CA ASN A 135 11.33 3.14 -11.44
C ASN A 135 12.52 3.96 -10.89
N ALA A 136 12.26 4.94 -10.01
CA ALA A 136 13.32 5.68 -9.35
C ALA A 136 14.02 4.82 -8.27
N GLU A 137 15.07 5.37 -7.68
CA GLU A 137 15.85 4.71 -6.65
C GLU A 137 14.99 4.29 -5.45
N GLU A 138 15.35 3.17 -4.79
CA GLU A 138 14.53 2.55 -3.75
C GLU A 138 14.37 3.45 -2.52
N THR A 139 15.44 4.07 -2.05
CA THR A 139 15.39 4.95 -0.86
C THR A 139 14.41 6.10 -1.07
N PHE A 140 14.43 6.69 -2.27
CA PHE A 140 13.51 7.74 -2.65
C PHE A 140 12.05 7.26 -2.69
N THR A 141 11.79 6.10 -3.32
CA THR A 141 10.42 5.61 -3.57
C THR A 141 9.82 4.81 -2.41
N VAL A 142 10.60 4.46 -1.43
CA VAL A 142 10.12 3.72 -0.23
C VAL A 142 10.08 4.61 0.99
N PHE A 143 11.16 5.36 1.26
CA PHE A 143 11.31 6.08 2.52
C PHE A 143 11.09 7.58 2.41
N ASP A 144 11.54 8.19 1.30
CA ASP A 144 11.48 9.65 1.14
C ASP A 144 10.12 10.08 0.58
N HIS A 145 9.76 9.60 -0.62
CA HIS A 145 8.52 9.95 -1.31
C HIS A 145 7.79 8.70 -1.81
N PRO A 146 7.18 7.87 -0.92
CA PRO A 146 6.47 6.67 -1.35
C PRO A 146 5.23 7.02 -2.19
N ILE A 147 4.85 6.09 -3.06
CA ILE A 147 3.51 6.08 -3.64
C ILE A 147 2.61 5.27 -2.71
N ILE A 148 1.59 5.93 -2.15
CA ILE A 148 0.64 5.33 -1.24
C ILE A 148 -0.63 5.01 -2.01
N ARG A 149 -1.13 3.78 -1.85
CA ARG A 149 -2.36 3.31 -2.52
C ARG A 149 -3.39 2.93 -1.48
N LEU A 150 -4.61 3.36 -1.72
CA LEU A 150 -5.78 2.99 -0.93
C LEU A 150 -6.75 2.20 -1.80
N TYR A 151 -7.12 1.02 -1.31
CA TYR A 151 -8.12 0.16 -1.90
C TYR A 151 -9.33 0.10 -0.97
N GLN A 152 -10.53 0.07 -1.55
CA GLN A 152 -11.78 -0.10 -0.82
C GLN A 152 -12.40 -1.45 -1.17
N LYS A 153 -12.96 -2.13 -0.17
CA LYS A 153 -13.72 -3.35 -0.39
C LYS A 153 -14.97 -3.05 -1.22
N THR A 154 -15.10 -3.73 -2.34
CA THR A 154 -16.23 -3.61 -3.27
C THR A 154 -17.04 -4.90 -3.36
N THR A 155 -16.42 -6.02 -3.02
CA THR A 155 -17.06 -7.34 -2.98
C THR A 155 -16.64 -8.05 -1.70
N SER A 156 -17.62 -8.51 -0.94
CA SER A 156 -17.38 -9.34 0.24
C SER A 156 -17.41 -10.82 -0.16
N HIS A 157 -16.37 -11.53 0.27
CA HIS A 157 -16.29 -12.98 0.19
C HIS A 157 -16.28 -13.56 1.61
N ASP A 158 -16.52 -14.86 1.73
CA ASP A 158 -16.42 -15.55 3.01
C ASP A 158 -14.95 -15.93 3.36
N LEU A 159 -14.75 -16.41 4.58
CA LEU A 159 -13.42 -16.79 5.04
C LEU A 159 -12.81 -17.93 4.22
N ASN A 160 -13.63 -18.90 3.82
CA ASN A 160 -13.17 -20.07 3.05
C ASN A 160 -12.64 -19.64 1.68
N TYR A 161 -13.29 -18.66 1.04
CA TYR A 161 -12.80 -18.08 -0.21
C TYR A 161 -11.42 -17.46 -0.04
N TYR A 162 -11.23 -16.62 0.99
CA TYR A 162 -9.91 -16.00 1.21
C TYR A 162 -8.84 -17.02 1.57
N GLN A 163 -9.18 -18.04 2.36
CA GLN A 163 -8.27 -19.13 2.69
C GLN A 163 -7.83 -19.87 1.42
N SER A 164 -8.76 -20.31 0.58
CA SER A 164 -8.45 -21.01 -0.69
C SER A 164 -7.66 -20.12 -1.64
N LEU A 165 -8.03 -18.85 -1.79
CA LEU A 165 -7.35 -17.90 -2.67
C LEU A 165 -5.88 -17.69 -2.29
N LEU A 166 -5.58 -17.67 -0.99
CA LEU A 166 -4.25 -17.36 -0.46
C LEU A 166 -3.40 -18.61 -0.18
N SER A 167 -4.01 -19.78 0.08
CA SER A 167 -3.26 -21.05 0.21
C SER A 167 -2.77 -21.58 -1.15
N GLY A 168 -3.52 -21.30 -2.22
CA GLY A 168 -3.22 -21.79 -3.57
C GLY A 168 -3.65 -23.22 -3.81
N ASP A 169 -4.62 -23.71 -3.00
CA ASP A 169 -5.28 -25.01 -3.13
C ASP A 169 -6.49 -24.94 -4.06
#